data_1378566d4e6b5bb03ea25d0445c48dd3
#
_entry.id   1378566d4e6b5bb03ea25d0445c48dd3
#
_cell.length_a   1.000
_cell.length_b   1.000
_cell.length_c   1.000
_cell.angle_alpha   90.00
_cell.angle_beta   90.00
_cell.angle_gamma   90.00
#
_symmetry.space_group_name_H-M   'P 1'
#
loop_
_entity.id
_entity.type
_entity.pdbx_description
1 polymer ?
#
loop_
_entity_poly.entity_id
_entity_poly.type
_entity_poly.pdbx_seq_one_letter_code
_entity_poly.pdbx_strand_id
1 'polypeptide(L)'
;MAQQLHKQKRDLSGLPGSTTNLGKLGLGADSSEKEKELALRWAALASYLPNHPEAIEESFVHHVEYTLAQSRLQLTPYWSFRACALSVRDRLLERWKDTQTYFYEKDCKRVAYLSLEFLIGRSLQNSILNMQLQDAYSQAMYALGQNLENTYEQERDAGLGNGGLGRLAACFLDSMATLDYPAWGYGLRYNYGMFHQKIKNGEQIELPDYWLYQGGPWEIERLDVVQPVRFYGKVSESKNDDGSVSVNWEGGEEVLAVAYDYPIPGYSTFNTLHIRLWSAAPSREFDLETFNQGNFYKSVEERQRAEAITHVLYPNDNTDKGKELRLKQQYFFVCATIA
;
A
#
# COMPACT_ATOMS: atom_id res chain seq x y z
N MET A 1 -11.14 24.25 13.72
CA MET A 1 -10.28 24.60 12.56
C MET A 1 -10.34 23.56 11.45
N ALA A 2 -10.23 22.26 11.73
CA ALA A 2 -10.33 21.19 10.71
C ALA A 2 -11.69 21.15 9.98
N GLN A 3 -12.81 21.41 10.64
CA GLN A 3 -14.15 21.42 10.02
C GLN A 3 -14.39 22.57 9.03
N GLN A 4 -13.63 23.66 9.08
CA GLN A 4 -13.76 24.76 8.12
C GLN A 4 -12.95 24.55 6.84
N LEU A 5 -11.92 23.70 6.85
CA LEU A 5 -11.11 23.38 5.67
C LEU A 5 -11.83 22.49 4.64
N HIS A 6 -12.85 21.72 5.09
CA HIS A 6 -13.56 20.77 4.24
C HIS A 6 -14.63 21.38 3.30
N LYS A 7 -14.92 22.66 3.38
CA LYS A 7 -15.87 23.33 2.48
C LYS A 7 -15.22 24.10 1.33
N GLN A 8 -13.91 24.19 1.32
CA GLN A 8 -13.20 24.91 0.26
C GLN A 8 -12.83 23.94 -0.87
N LYS A 9 -13.18 24.30 -2.11
CA LYS A 9 -12.49 23.77 -3.30
C LYS A 9 -11.00 23.89 -3.02
N ARG A 10 -10.20 22.96 -3.52
CA ARG A 10 -8.73 23.07 -3.45
C ARG A 10 -8.31 24.41 -4.05
N ASP A 11 -8.35 25.45 -3.23
CA ASP A 11 -7.89 26.78 -3.62
C ASP A 11 -6.39 26.83 -3.38
N LEU A 12 -5.67 26.60 -4.46
CA LEU A 12 -4.21 26.71 -4.48
C LEU A 12 -3.74 28.16 -4.32
N SER A 13 -4.65 29.16 -4.39
CA SER A 13 -4.34 30.58 -4.21
C SER A 13 -4.17 30.98 -2.75
N GLY A 14 -4.79 30.22 -1.82
CA GLY A 14 -4.77 30.49 -0.37
C GLY A 14 -3.59 29.91 0.41
N LEU A 15 -2.64 29.26 -0.27
CA LEU A 15 -1.43 28.76 0.39
C LEU A 15 -0.44 29.91 0.57
N PRO A 16 0.26 30.01 1.74
CA PRO A 16 1.22 31.09 2.01
C PRO A 16 2.27 31.15 0.89
N GLY A 17 2.31 32.29 0.18
CA GLY A 17 3.22 32.49 -0.95
C GLY A 17 2.60 32.38 -2.34
N SER A 18 1.28 32.59 -2.46
CA SER A 18 0.57 32.48 -3.72
C SER A 18 0.73 33.68 -4.66
N THR A 19 1.84 33.81 -5.26
CA THR A 19 1.89 33.92 -6.70
C THR A 19 1.89 32.50 -7.20
N THR A 20 0.84 32.06 -7.89
CA THR A 20 0.64 30.73 -8.48
C THR A 20 1.91 29.88 -8.43
N ASN A 21 2.06 29.08 -7.38
CA ASN A 21 3.27 28.26 -7.24
C ASN A 21 3.15 27.16 -8.28
N LEU A 22 3.74 27.38 -9.45
CA LEU A 22 3.66 26.49 -10.61
C LEU A 22 4.08 25.07 -10.27
N GLY A 23 4.98 24.91 -9.29
CA GLY A 23 5.39 23.61 -8.73
C GLY A 23 4.22 22.81 -8.14
N LYS A 24 3.25 23.48 -7.48
CA LYS A 24 2.05 22.82 -6.91
C LYS A 24 1.11 22.26 -7.98
N LEU A 25 1.18 22.81 -9.17
CA LEU A 25 0.44 22.34 -10.33
C LEU A 25 1.25 21.29 -11.13
N GLY A 26 2.42 20.88 -10.66
CA GLY A 26 3.33 20.02 -11.40
C GLY A 26 3.98 20.71 -12.62
N LEU A 27 4.03 22.05 -12.60
CA LEU A 27 4.53 22.85 -13.71
C LEU A 27 5.93 23.38 -13.42
N GLY A 28 6.84 23.23 -14.38
CA GLY A 28 8.16 23.88 -14.37
C GLY A 28 8.09 25.36 -14.76
N ALA A 29 9.20 26.07 -14.57
CA ALA A 29 9.32 27.48 -14.95
C ALA A 29 9.06 27.72 -16.45
N ASP A 30 9.35 26.74 -17.29
CA ASP A 30 9.23 26.79 -18.75
C ASP A 30 7.89 26.23 -19.28
N SER A 31 6.92 25.96 -18.41
CA SER A 31 5.62 25.42 -18.80
C SER A 31 4.85 26.41 -19.68
N SER A 32 4.28 25.91 -20.76
CA SER A 32 3.49 26.71 -21.69
C SER A 32 2.21 27.26 -21.05
N GLU A 33 1.65 28.35 -21.59
CA GLU A 33 0.38 28.92 -21.10
C GLU A 33 -0.77 27.91 -21.13
N LYS A 34 -0.77 27.00 -22.13
CA LYS A 34 -1.78 25.94 -22.25
C LYS A 34 -1.66 24.92 -21.11
N GLU A 35 -0.44 24.53 -20.72
CA GLU A 35 -0.21 23.65 -19.59
C GLU A 35 -0.65 24.28 -18.27
N LYS A 36 -0.37 25.59 -18.10
CA LYS A 36 -0.83 26.35 -16.94
C LYS A 36 -2.37 26.41 -16.87
N GLU A 37 -3.03 26.68 -17.98
CA GLU A 37 -4.50 26.70 -18.08
C GLU A 37 -5.11 25.35 -17.73
N LEU A 38 -4.56 24.25 -18.28
CA LEU A 38 -5.00 22.89 -17.98
C LEU A 38 -4.82 22.54 -16.51
N ALA A 39 -3.69 22.89 -15.93
CA ALA A 39 -3.42 22.62 -14.51
C ALA A 39 -4.34 23.43 -13.59
N LEU A 40 -4.63 24.69 -13.91
CA LEU A 40 -5.60 25.51 -13.18
C LEU A 40 -7.02 24.94 -13.29
N ARG A 41 -7.41 24.47 -14.48
CA ARG A 41 -8.71 23.81 -14.68
C ARG A 41 -8.81 22.52 -13.86
N TRP A 42 -7.73 21.70 -13.85
CA TRP A 42 -7.67 20.51 -13.01
C TRP A 42 -7.84 20.85 -11.53
N ALA A 43 -7.08 21.83 -11.03
CA ALA A 43 -7.15 22.26 -9.63
C ALA A 43 -8.55 22.80 -9.24
N ALA A 44 -9.21 23.50 -10.15
CA ALA A 44 -10.57 24.00 -9.95
C ALA A 44 -11.63 22.88 -9.86
N LEU A 45 -11.40 21.75 -10.53
CA LEU A 45 -12.29 20.58 -10.49
C LEU A 45 -11.97 19.64 -9.32
N ALA A 46 -10.74 19.63 -8.83
CA ALA A 46 -10.35 18.86 -7.67
C ALA A 46 -10.92 19.50 -6.40
N SER A 47 -11.77 18.80 -5.69
CA SER A 47 -12.37 19.24 -4.43
C SER A 47 -12.14 18.21 -3.35
N TYR A 48 -12.08 18.66 -2.09
CA TYR A 48 -12.08 17.76 -0.95
C TYR A 48 -13.45 17.11 -0.77
N LEU A 49 -13.44 15.83 -0.41
CA LEU A 49 -14.66 15.12 -0.07
C LEU A 49 -15.26 15.69 1.21
N PRO A 50 -16.56 16.02 1.22
CA PRO A 50 -17.20 16.45 2.45
C PRO A 50 -17.26 15.32 3.48
N ASN A 51 -17.22 15.68 4.77
CA ASN A 51 -17.16 14.73 5.88
C ASN A 51 -18.43 14.73 6.76
N HIS A 52 -19.50 15.36 6.30
CA HIS A 52 -20.79 15.27 6.98
C HIS A 52 -21.51 13.95 6.63
N PRO A 53 -22.45 13.48 7.48
CA PRO A 53 -23.06 12.16 7.32
C PRO A 53 -23.65 11.91 5.93
N GLU A 54 -24.38 12.86 5.36
CA GLU A 54 -25.05 12.71 4.05
C GLU A 54 -24.04 12.47 2.91
N ALA A 55 -22.89 13.16 2.93
CA ALA A 55 -21.85 12.92 1.94
C ALA A 55 -21.15 11.56 2.12
N ILE A 56 -21.10 11.04 3.34
CA ILE A 56 -20.61 9.69 3.62
C ILE A 56 -21.63 8.65 3.12
N GLU A 57 -22.93 8.88 3.32
CA GLU A 57 -24.01 8.04 2.77
C GLU A 57 -23.91 7.95 1.24
N GLU A 58 -23.80 9.11 0.56
CA GLU A 58 -23.62 9.17 -0.89
C GLU A 58 -22.38 8.39 -1.35
N SER A 59 -21.25 8.59 -0.68
CA SER A 59 -20.00 7.86 -0.98
C SER A 59 -20.13 6.36 -0.77
N PHE A 60 -20.78 5.93 0.33
CA PHE A 60 -21.03 4.52 0.59
C PHE A 60 -21.91 3.89 -0.50
N VAL A 61 -23.04 4.52 -0.83
CA VAL A 61 -23.96 4.04 -1.88
C VAL A 61 -23.25 4.01 -3.24
N HIS A 62 -22.46 5.04 -3.56
CA HIS A 62 -21.65 5.05 -4.77
C HIS A 62 -20.73 3.84 -4.88
N HIS A 63 -20.02 3.50 -3.79
CA HIS A 63 -19.15 2.33 -3.79
C HIS A 63 -19.92 1.02 -3.87
N VAL A 64 -21.08 0.90 -3.22
CA VAL A 64 -21.95 -0.28 -3.36
C VAL A 64 -22.32 -0.50 -4.82
N GLU A 65 -22.86 0.51 -5.48
CA GLU A 65 -23.45 0.36 -6.81
C GLU A 65 -22.39 0.36 -7.92
N TYR A 66 -21.46 1.31 -7.91
CA TYR A 66 -20.54 1.53 -9.05
C TYR A 66 -19.18 0.87 -8.88
N THR A 67 -18.64 0.80 -7.67
CA THR A 67 -17.32 0.19 -7.45
C THR A 67 -17.43 -1.32 -7.26
N LEU A 68 -18.45 -1.78 -6.52
CA LEU A 68 -18.63 -3.18 -6.14
C LEU A 68 -19.70 -3.89 -6.97
N ALA A 69 -20.44 -3.15 -7.79
CA ALA A 69 -21.55 -3.65 -8.63
C ALA A 69 -22.57 -4.48 -7.82
N GLN A 70 -22.89 -4.01 -6.62
CA GLN A 70 -23.87 -4.63 -5.73
C GLN A 70 -25.16 -3.79 -5.68
N SER A 71 -26.26 -4.43 -5.31
CA SER A 71 -27.53 -3.75 -5.04
C SER A 71 -27.86 -3.77 -3.56
N ARG A 72 -28.71 -2.86 -3.12
CA ARG A 72 -29.23 -2.82 -1.73
C ARG A 72 -29.80 -4.19 -1.31
N LEU A 73 -30.44 -4.90 -2.23
CA LEU A 73 -31.09 -6.20 -1.95
C LEU A 73 -30.10 -7.36 -1.75
N GLN A 74 -28.86 -7.17 -2.22
CA GLN A 74 -27.78 -8.18 -2.18
C GLN A 74 -26.65 -7.79 -1.24
N LEU A 75 -26.82 -6.69 -0.49
CA LEU A 75 -25.79 -6.16 0.39
C LEU A 75 -25.59 -7.07 1.60
N THR A 76 -24.51 -7.86 1.58
CA THR A 76 -24.09 -8.68 2.71
C THR A 76 -23.21 -7.88 3.66
N PRO A 77 -22.98 -8.33 4.91
CA PRO A 77 -22.06 -7.66 5.84
C PRO A 77 -20.66 -7.43 5.23
N TYR A 78 -20.17 -8.38 4.46
CA TYR A 78 -18.89 -8.25 3.74
C TYR A 78 -18.89 -7.12 2.72
N TRP A 79 -19.92 -7.00 1.89
CA TRP A 79 -20.00 -5.92 0.90
C TRP A 79 -20.23 -4.56 1.56
N SER A 80 -20.97 -4.54 2.69
CA SER A 80 -21.11 -3.33 3.51
C SER A 80 -19.75 -2.86 4.04
N PHE A 81 -18.95 -3.78 4.59
CA PHE A 81 -17.58 -3.49 5.00
C PHE A 81 -16.75 -2.93 3.82
N ARG A 82 -16.78 -3.58 2.67
CA ARG A 82 -16.02 -3.15 1.50
C ARG A 82 -16.38 -1.74 1.05
N ALA A 83 -17.66 -1.42 0.97
CA ALA A 83 -18.13 -0.08 0.58
C ALA A 83 -17.72 0.98 1.62
N CYS A 84 -17.88 0.68 2.91
CA CYS A 84 -17.45 1.56 3.99
C CYS A 84 -15.94 1.80 3.95
N ALA A 85 -15.15 0.75 3.80
CA ALA A 85 -13.69 0.85 3.72
C ALA A 85 -13.23 1.66 2.51
N LEU A 86 -13.87 1.52 1.35
CA LEU A 86 -13.55 2.32 0.16
C LEU A 86 -13.90 3.80 0.35
N SER A 87 -15.03 4.10 0.98
CA SER A 87 -15.42 5.48 1.32
C SER A 87 -14.41 6.13 2.28
N VAL A 88 -13.91 5.38 3.26
CA VAL A 88 -12.83 5.82 4.17
C VAL A 88 -11.51 5.98 3.42
N ARG A 89 -11.17 5.01 2.56
CA ARG A 89 -9.94 5.05 1.75
C ARG A 89 -9.86 6.28 0.87
N ASP A 90 -10.94 6.70 0.24
CA ASP A 90 -10.95 7.89 -0.61
C ASP A 90 -10.52 9.14 0.16
N ARG A 91 -10.98 9.28 1.41
CA ARG A 91 -10.59 10.37 2.31
C ARG A 91 -9.13 10.25 2.80
N LEU A 92 -8.66 9.00 2.98
CA LEU A 92 -7.24 8.75 3.27
C LEU A 92 -6.34 9.12 2.09
N LEU A 93 -6.71 8.74 0.87
CA LEU A 93 -5.94 9.03 -0.35
C LEU A 93 -5.82 10.52 -0.62
N GLU A 94 -6.88 11.27 -0.33
CA GLU A 94 -6.86 12.73 -0.41
C GLU A 94 -5.79 13.32 0.53
N ARG A 95 -5.80 12.92 1.80
CA ARG A 95 -4.79 13.34 2.80
C ARG A 95 -3.39 12.86 2.47
N TRP A 96 -3.26 11.60 2.06
CA TRP A 96 -1.98 11.02 1.66
C TRP A 96 -1.34 11.76 0.49
N LYS A 97 -2.12 12.05 -0.55
CA LYS A 97 -1.65 12.82 -1.70
C LYS A 97 -1.14 14.20 -1.30
N ASP A 98 -1.89 14.91 -0.46
CA ASP A 98 -1.51 16.24 0.01
C ASP A 98 -0.24 16.18 0.88
N THR A 99 -0.12 15.16 1.73
CA THR A 99 1.08 14.92 2.54
C THR A 99 2.31 14.68 1.66
N GLN A 100 2.20 13.82 0.63
CA GLN A 100 3.31 13.54 -0.28
C GLN A 100 3.71 14.79 -1.08
N THR A 101 2.73 15.55 -1.56
CA THR A 101 2.97 16.82 -2.25
C THR A 101 3.73 17.81 -1.35
N TYR A 102 3.31 17.94 -0.10
CA TYR A 102 3.99 18.79 0.88
C TYR A 102 5.44 18.36 1.12
N PHE A 103 5.70 17.06 1.30
CA PHE A 103 7.05 16.54 1.51
C PHE A 103 7.95 16.78 0.30
N TYR A 104 7.40 16.67 -0.91
CA TYR A 104 8.12 16.95 -2.13
C TYR A 104 8.46 18.44 -2.27
N GLU A 105 7.47 19.32 -2.05
CA GLU A 105 7.67 20.78 -2.18
C GLU A 105 8.63 21.36 -1.14
N LYS A 106 8.64 20.80 0.06
CA LYS A 106 9.49 21.27 1.17
C LYS A 106 10.86 20.61 1.20
N ASP A 107 11.07 19.63 0.32
CA ASP A 107 12.30 18.82 0.30
C ASP A 107 12.70 18.32 1.71
N CYS A 108 11.71 17.79 2.43
CA CYS A 108 11.89 17.37 3.81
C CYS A 108 12.88 16.20 3.90
N LYS A 109 13.76 16.23 4.92
CA LYS A 109 14.54 15.06 5.30
C LYS A 109 13.59 13.97 5.78
N ARG A 110 13.65 12.78 5.16
CA ARG A 110 12.71 11.69 5.38
C ARG A 110 13.30 10.61 6.28
N VAL A 111 12.44 9.99 7.08
CA VAL A 111 12.75 8.80 7.86
C VAL A 111 12.26 7.58 7.10
N ALA A 112 13.15 6.65 6.80
CA ALA A 112 12.80 5.35 6.23
C ALA A 112 12.85 4.28 7.33
N TYR A 113 11.70 3.67 7.63
CA TYR A 113 11.61 2.57 8.59
C TYR A 113 11.52 1.25 7.85
N LEU A 114 12.59 0.47 7.90
CA LEU A 114 12.71 -0.81 7.22
C LEU A 114 12.39 -1.95 8.19
N SER A 115 11.39 -2.77 7.86
CA SER A 115 11.05 -3.96 8.64
C SER A 115 10.52 -5.07 7.73
N LEU A 116 10.93 -6.30 8.02
CA LEU A 116 10.33 -7.49 7.39
C LEU A 116 8.92 -7.79 7.92
N GLU A 117 8.52 -7.13 9.01
CA GLU A 117 7.25 -7.33 9.68
C GLU A 117 6.52 -6.01 9.93
N PHE A 118 5.25 -5.96 9.56
CA PHE A 118 4.32 -4.92 9.97
C PHE A 118 3.02 -5.56 10.42
N LEU A 119 2.83 -5.72 11.73
CA LEU A 119 1.60 -6.27 12.30
C LEU A 119 0.55 -5.16 12.42
N ILE A 120 -0.02 -4.77 11.28
CA ILE A 120 -0.95 -3.64 11.15
C ILE A 120 -2.29 -3.98 11.84
N GLY A 121 -2.80 -5.19 11.63
CA GLY A 121 -4.12 -5.60 12.08
C GLY A 121 -5.24 -5.02 11.22
N ARG A 122 -6.34 -4.59 11.85
CA ARG A 122 -7.49 -3.97 11.21
C ARG A 122 -7.30 -2.46 11.10
N SER A 123 -7.68 -1.88 9.96
CA SER A 123 -7.43 -0.47 9.65
C SER A 123 -8.67 0.40 9.59
N LEU A 124 -9.87 -0.18 9.42
CA LEU A 124 -11.10 0.60 9.25
C LEU A 124 -11.39 1.49 10.45
N GLN A 125 -11.49 0.90 11.64
CA GLN A 125 -11.79 1.63 12.87
C GLN A 125 -10.68 2.63 13.21
N ASN A 126 -9.42 2.21 13.09
CA ASN A 126 -8.26 3.08 13.33
C ASN A 126 -8.27 4.30 12.40
N SER A 127 -8.57 4.10 11.11
CA SER A 127 -8.60 5.18 10.12
C SER A 127 -9.73 6.17 10.40
N ILE A 128 -10.94 5.69 10.70
CA ILE A 128 -12.09 6.54 11.05
C ILE A 128 -11.77 7.35 12.31
N LEU A 129 -11.19 6.72 13.34
CA LEU A 129 -10.84 7.37 14.60
C LEU A 129 -9.75 8.44 14.38
N ASN A 130 -8.65 8.08 13.68
CA ASN A 130 -7.54 8.98 13.44
C ASN A 130 -7.95 10.20 12.61
N MET A 131 -8.88 10.02 11.68
CA MET A 131 -9.44 11.13 10.89
C MET A 131 -10.50 11.96 11.64
N GLN A 132 -10.89 11.59 12.87
CA GLN A 132 -11.95 12.24 13.66
C GLN A 132 -13.32 12.17 12.98
N LEU A 133 -13.66 11.03 12.36
CA LEU A 133 -14.90 10.83 11.60
C LEU A 133 -15.85 9.81 12.24
N GLN A 134 -15.59 9.39 13.47
CA GLN A 134 -16.36 8.34 14.15
C GLN A 134 -17.88 8.67 14.20
N ASP A 135 -18.23 9.87 14.64
CA ASP A 135 -19.63 10.27 14.77
C ASP A 135 -20.32 10.37 13.41
N ALA A 136 -19.63 10.92 12.41
CA ALA A 136 -20.18 11.08 11.07
C ALA A 136 -20.43 9.73 10.38
N TYR A 137 -19.48 8.78 10.47
CA TYR A 137 -19.67 7.42 9.94
C TYR A 137 -20.73 6.65 10.72
N SER A 138 -20.79 6.79 12.04
CA SER A 138 -21.83 6.15 12.86
C SER A 138 -23.23 6.60 12.44
N GLN A 139 -23.44 7.91 12.27
CA GLN A 139 -24.70 8.48 11.82
C GLN A 139 -25.07 8.04 10.39
N ALA A 140 -24.13 8.12 9.46
CA ALA A 140 -24.35 7.73 8.07
C ALA A 140 -24.70 6.23 7.95
N MET A 141 -23.94 5.36 8.60
CA MET A 141 -24.18 3.91 8.56
C MET A 141 -25.53 3.58 9.21
N TYR A 142 -25.88 4.22 10.32
CA TYR A 142 -27.17 4.03 10.97
C TYR A 142 -28.34 4.46 10.08
N ALA A 143 -28.24 5.61 9.39
CA ALA A 143 -29.26 6.10 8.46
C ALA A 143 -29.48 5.12 7.30
N LEU A 144 -28.47 4.39 6.87
CA LEU A 144 -28.54 3.35 5.84
C LEU A 144 -28.94 1.97 6.39
N GLY A 145 -29.30 1.87 7.67
CA GLY A 145 -29.67 0.62 8.33
C GLY A 145 -28.52 -0.34 8.55
N GLN A 146 -27.27 0.17 8.57
CA GLN A 146 -26.07 -0.58 8.83
C GLN A 146 -25.57 -0.30 10.26
N ASN A 147 -24.90 -1.28 10.86
CA ASN A 147 -24.23 -1.10 12.15
C ASN A 147 -22.73 -1.03 11.96
N LEU A 148 -22.12 0.07 12.40
CA LEU A 148 -20.69 0.34 12.18
C LEU A 148 -19.79 -0.65 12.93
N GLU A 149 -20.16 -1.05 14.15
CA GLU A 149 -19.41 -2.02 14.96
C GLU A 149 -19.42 -3.40 14.27
N ASN A 150 -20.57 -3.84 13.77
CA ASN A 150 -20.65 -5.08 12.99
C ASN A 150 -19.83 -5.01 11.69
N THR A 151 -19.73 -3.81 11.11
CA THR A 151 -18.91 -3.56 9.92
C THR A 151 -17.41 -3.72 10.23
N TYR A 152 -16.94 -3.24 11.38
CA TYR A 152 -15.56 -3.43 11.82
C TYR A 152 -15.18 -4.91 11.97
N GLU A 153 -16.11 -5.74 12.43
CA GLU A 153 -15.87 -7.18 12.64
C GLU A 153 -15.71 -7.98 11.33
N GLN A 154 -16.07 -7.40 10.18
CA GLN A 154 -15.87 -8.05 8.89
C GLN A 154 -14.44 -7.91 8.36
N GLU A 155 -13.66 -6.98 8.91
CA GLU A 155 -12.29 -6.76 8.47
C GLU A 155 -11.37 -7.88 8.96
N ARG A 156 -10.59 -8.43 8.04
CA ARG A 156 -9.50 -9.34 8.38
C ARG A 156 -8.24 -8.58 8.75
N ASP A 157 -7.49 -9.11 9.69
CA ASP A 157 -6.20 -8.55 10.07
C ASP A 157 -5.21 -8.63 8.89
N ALA A 158 -4.49 -7.54 8.64
CA ALA A 158 -3.25 -7.61 7.88
C ALA A 158 -2.15 -8.17 8.80
N GLY A 159 -2.09 -9.50 8.90
CA GLY A 159 -1.20 -10.24 9.79
C GLY A 159 0.20 -10.39 9.22
N LEU A 160 0.84 -9.28 8.84
CA LEU A 160 2.18 -9.26 8.23
C LEU A 160 3.29 -9.16 9.27
N GLY A 161 3.08 -9.73 10.43
CA GLY A 161 4.04 -9.77 11.53
C GLY A 161 3.71 -10.89 12.51
N ASN A 162 4.68 -11.25 13.35
CA ASN A 162 4.56 -12.35 14.29
C ASN A 162 4.25 -11.89 15.72
N GLY A 163 4.79 -10.76 16.16
CA GLY A 163 4.65 -10.30 17.53
C GLY A 163 5.19 -8.90 17.77
N GLY A 164 6.00 -8.74 18.82
CA GLY A 164 6.47 -7.45 19.31
C GLY A 164 7.22 -6.62 18.27
N LEU A 165 8.08 -7.23 17.46
CA LEU A 165 8.83 -6.53 16.41
C LEU A 165 7.88 -5.92 15.37
N GLY A 166 6.96 -6.73 14.83
CA GLY A 166 6.01 -6.30 13.82
C GLY A 166 5.01 -5.28 14.35
N ARG A 167 4.56 -5.43 15.61
CA ARG A 167 3.66 -4.46 16.23
C ARG A 167 4.37 -3.14 16.56
N LEU A 168 5.63 -3.18 16.99
CA LEU A 168 6.43 -1.97 17.21
C LEU A 168 6.57 -1.16 15.92
N ALA A 169 6.85 -1.81 14.79
CA ALA A 169 6.91 -1.17 13.48
C ALA A 169 5.60 -0.46 13.12
N ALA A 170 4.46 -1.14 13.30
CA ALA A 170 3.15 -0.56 13.05
C ALA A 170 2.87 0.64 13.98
N CYS A 171 3.18 0.54 15.27
CA CYS A 171 2.99 1.63 16.23
C CYS A 171 3.92 2.83 15.95
N PHE A 172 5.14 2.59 15.49
CA PHE A 172 6.06 3.68 15.13
C PHE A 172 5.55 4.48 13.94
N LEU A 173 4.99 3.81 12.91
CA LEU A 173 4.41 4.53 11.77
C LEU A 173 3.21 5.39 12.21
N ASP A 174 2.31 4.85 13.04
CA ASP A 174 1.19 5.60 13.60
C ASP A 174 1.67 6.82 14.44
N SER A 175 2.67 6.62 15.29
CA SER A 175 3.26 7.70 16.09
C SER A 175 3.92 8.77 15.22
N MET A 176 4.73 8.38 14.23
CA MET A 176 5.37 9.33 13.32
C MET A 176 4.33 10.09 12.48
N ALA A 177 3.26 9.41 12.03
CA ALA A 177 2.16 10.06 11.34
C ALA A 177 1.48 11.11 12.23
N THR A 178 1.20 10.76 13.49
CA THR A 178 0.55 11.62 14.49
C THR A 178 1.38 12.84 14.87
N LEU A 179 2.69 12.69 14.88
CA LEU A 179 3.65 13.75 15.20
C LEU A 179 4.11 14.57 13.98
N ASP A 180 3.46 14.39 12.85
CA ASP A 180 3.75 15.09 11.60
C ASP A 180 5.17 14.86 11.04
N TYR A 181 5.80 13.74 11.39
CA TYR A 181 7.10 13.39 10.82
C TYR A 181 7.00 12.95 9.36
N PRO A 182 7.91 13.40 8.47
CA PRO A 182 8.04 12.87 7.13
C PRO A 182 8.73 11.51 7.17
N ALA A 183 7.92 10.46 7.20
CA ALA A 183 8.39 9.08 7.33
C ALA A 183 7.70 8.14 6.34
N TRP A 184 8.40 7.08 5.95
CA TRP A 184 7.86 5.98 5.16
C TRP A 184 8.25 4.65 5.80
N GLY A 185 7.33 3.68 5.77
CA GLY A 185 7.62 2.29 6.07
C GLY A 185 7.97 1.52 4.80
N TYR A 186 8.84 0.54 4.92
CA TYR A 186 9.15 -0.40 3.85
C TYR A 186 9.10 -1.82 4.40
N GLY A 187 8.45 -2.73 3.68
CA GLY A 187 8.28 -4.12 4.08
C GLY A 187 8.06 -5.06 2.91
N LEU A 188 7.69 -6.29 3.20
CA LEU A 188 7.28 -7.27 2.22
C LEU A 188 5.76 -7.49 2.28
N ARG A 189 5.15 -7.59 1.11
CA ARG A 189 3.75 -7.98 0.95
C ARG A 189 3.65 -9.49 0.87
N TYR A 190 3.51 -10.14 2.03
CA TYR A 190 3.33 -11.58 2.04
C TYR A 190 1.96 -11.97 1.50
N ASN A 191 1.92 -12.98 0.63
CA ASN A 191 0.66 -13.48 0.04
C ASN A 191 -0.24 -14.12 1.10
N TYR A 192 0.37 -14.69 2.14
CA TYR A 192 -0.32 -15.28 3.28
C TYR A 192 0.13 -14.56 4.53
N GLY A 193 -0.82 -14.24 5.43
CA GLY A 193 -0.51 -13.75 6.76
C GLY A 193 0.28 -14.79 7.58
N MET A 194 0.59 -14.45 8.82
CA MET A 194 1.44 -15.31 9.67
C MET A 194 0.91 -16.74 9.74
N PHE A 195 -0.32 -16.94 10.17
CA PHE A 195 -1.13 -18.15 10.07
C PHE A 195 -2.56 -17.89 10.58
N HIS A 196 -3.50 -18.71 10.12
CA HIS A 196 -4.84 -18.76 10.68
C HIS A 196 -4.89 -19.86 11.75
N GLN A 197 -5.13 -19.47 13.01
CA GLN A 197 -5.23 -20.39 14.13
C GLN A 197 -6.57 -21.12 14.13
N LYS A 198 -6.54 -22.45 14.26
CA LYS A 198 -7.72 -23.29 14.44
C LYS A 198 -7.47 -24.27 15.59
N ILE A 199 -8.52 -24.56 16.35
CA ILE A 199 -8.50 -25.61 17.35
C ILE A 199 -9.15 -26.87 16.76
N LYS A 200 -8.43 -27.98 16.77
CA LYS A 200 -8.91 -29.30 16.34
C LYS A 200 -8.52 -30.35 17.37
N ASN A 201 -9.51 -31.08 17.87
CA ASN A 201 -9.32 -32.12 18.90
C ASN A 201 -8.61 -31.62 20.18
N GLY A 202 -8.82 -30.35 20.58
CA GLY A 202 -8.19 -29.72 21.73
C GLY A 202 -6.77 -29.19 21.50
N GLU A 203 -6.23 -29.33 20.29
CA GLU A 203 -4.89 -28.86 19.93
C GLU A 203 -4.98 -27.71 18.92
N GLN A 204 -4.05 -26.76 19.03
CA GLN A 204 -3.88 -25.69 18.04
C GLN A 204 -3.29 -26.27 16.76
N ILE A 205 -3.88 -25.90 15.62
CA ILE A 205 -3.31 -26.13 14.30
C ILE A 205 -3.18 -24.80 13.55
N GLU A 206 -2.14 -24.68 12.75
CA GLU A 206 -1.85 -23.52 11.90
C GLU A 206 -2.31 -23.81 10.48
N LEU A 207 -3.07 -22.87 9.92
CA LEU A 207 -3.56 -22.93 8.54
C LEU A 207 -3.08 -21.69 7.79
N PRO A 208 -2.98 -21.75 6.45
CA PRO A 208 -2.68 -20.54 5.67
C PRO A 208 -3.71 -19.44 5.95
N ASP A 209 -3.23 -18.24 6.20
CA ASP A 209 -4.07 -17.05 6.35
C ASP A 209 -4.24 -16.36 4.99
N TYR A 210 -5.39 -16.54 4.39
CA TYR A 210 -5.76 -15.96 3.08
C TYR A 210 -6.25 -14.52 3.24
N TRP A 211 -5.46 -13.64 3.85
CA TRP A 211 -5.86 -12.28 4.16
C TRP A 211 -6.18 -11.43 2.91
N LEU A 212 -5.58 -11.75 1.75
CA LEU A 212 -5.84 -11.09 0.46
C LEU A 212 -7.03 -11.66 -0.30
N TYR A 213 -7.59 -12.81 0.12
CA TYR A 213 -8.66 -13.49 -0.62
C TYR A 213 -9.90 -12.61 -0.82
N GLN A 214 -10.19 -11.75 0.13
CA GLN A 214 -11.31 -10.81 0.04
C GLN A 214 -10.93 -9.48 -0.64
N GLY A 215 -9.71 -9.36 -1.18
CA GLY A 215 -9.15 -8.12 -1.73
C GLY A 215 -8.88 -7.08 -0.63
N GLY A 216 -7.67 -6.59 -0.53
CA GLY A 216 -7.33 -5.52 0.43
C GLY A 216 -7.94 -4.17 -0.02
N PRO A 217 -8.87 -3.54 0.72
CA PRO A 217 -9.40 -2.24 0.31
C PRO A 217 -8.36 -1.12 0.45
N TRP A 218 -7.33 -1.31 1.26
CA TRP A 218 -6.37 -0.27 1.64
C TRP A 218 -5.18 -0.16 0.70
N GLU A 219 -4.79 -1.25 0.07
CA GLU A 219 -3.61 -1.30 -0.79
C GLU A 219 -3.83 -0.56 -2.11
N ILE A 220 -2.80 0.15 -2.54
CA ILE A 220 -2.72 0.81 -3.84
C ILE A 220 -1.55 0.17 -4.58
N GLU A 221 -1.85 -0.59 -5.61
CA GLU A 221 -0.84 -1.17 -6.48
C GLU A 221 -0.16 -0.06 -7.31
N ARG A 222 1.16 -0.08 -7.31
CA ARG A 222 2.00 0.91 -7.97
C ARG A 222 2.79 0.27 -9.10
N LEU A 223 2.10 0.04 -10.22
CA LEU A 223 2.72 -0.50 -11.43
C LEU A 223 3.76 0.45 -12.06
N ASP A 224 3.76 1.71 -11.63
CA ASP A 224 4.75 2.72 -11.97
C ASP A 224 6.02 2.61 -11.11
N VAL A 225 6.01 1.79 -10.06
CA VAL A 225 7.14 1.59 -9.15
C VAL A 225 7.50 0.11 -9.12
N VAL A 226 8.34 -0.28 -10.04
CA VAL A 226 8.83 -1.66 -10.19
C VAL A 226 10.35 -1.65 -10.20
N GLN A 227 10.97 -2.46 -9.34
CA GLN A 227 12.41 -2.57 -9.22
C GLN A 227 12.88 -3.96 -9.61
N PRO A 228 13.84 -4.11 -10.54
CA PRO A 228 14.43 -5.40 -10.86
C PRO A 228 15.42 -5.82 -9.77
N VAL A 229 15.29 -7.04 -9.28
CA VAL A 229 16.21 -7.64 -8.32
C VAL A 229 16.82 -8.88 -8.95
N ARG A 230 18.15 -8.93 -9.01
CA ARG A 230 18.88 -10.05 -9.61
C ARG A 230 19.41 -10.98 -8.54
N PHE A 231 19.19 -12.27 -8.75
CA PHE A 231 19.74 -13.35 -7.93
C PHE A 231 20.74 -14.17 -8.73
N TYR A 232 21.73 -14.74 -8.05
CA TYR A 232 22.78 -15.60 -8.65
C TYR A 232 23.65 -14.86 -9.68
N GLY A 233 24.06 -15.57 -10.72
CA GLY A 233 24.97 -15.05 -11.74
C GLY A 233 26.42 -15.23 -11.36
N LYS A 234 27.31 -14.65 -12.16
CA LYS A 234 28.76 -14.66 -11.98
C LYS A 234 29.30 -13.24 -12.07
N VAL A 235 30.23 -12.93 -11.20
CA VAL A 235 30.97 -11.66 -11.25
C VAL A 235 32.27 -11.92 -11.97
N SER A 236 32.56 -11.12 -13.00
CA SER A 236 33.83 -11.07 -13.71
C SER A 236 34.51 -9.72 -13.50
N GLU A 237 35.80 -9.74 -13.25
CA GLU A 237 36.62 -8.54 -13.10
C GLU A 237 37.54 -8.40 -14.30
N SER A 238 37.62 -7.21 -14.87
CA SER A 238 38.58 -6.86 -15.90
C SER A 238 39.36 -5.61 -15.50
N LYS A 239 40.67 -5.61 -15.71
CA LYS A 239 41.51 -4.43 -15.50
C LYS A 239 41.47 -3.58 -16.76
N ASN A 240 41.19 -2.32 -16.59
CA ASN A 240 41.24 -1.32 -17.64
C ASN A 240 42.72 -0.84 -17.84
N ASP A 241 42.97 -0.22 -18.96
CA ASP A 241 44.32 0.31 -19.30
C ASP A 241 44.80 1.41 -18.34
N ASP A 242 43.88 2.08 -17.67
CA ASP A 242 44.15 3.10 -16.64
C ASP A 242 44.45 2.53 -15.25
N GLY A 243 44.41 1.18 -15.11
CA GLY A 243 44.62 0.48 -13.84
C GLY A 243 43.36 0.34 -12.98
N SER A 244 42.23 0.91 -13.38
CA SER A 244 40.94 0.69 -12.71
C SER A 244 40.40 -0.73 -12.95
N VAL A 245 39.56 -1.22 -12.04
CA VAL A 245 38.91 -2.52 -12.18
C VAL A 245 37.45 -2.31 -12.57
N SER A 246 37.08 -2.87 -13.71
CA SER A 246 35.66 -2.97 -14.10
C SER A 246 35.09 -4.27 -13.59
N VAL A 247 33.96 -4.21 -12.90
CA VAL A 247 33.24 -5.37 -12.37
C VAL A 247 31.96 -5.57 -13.18
N ASN A 248 31.80 -6.74 -13.78
CA ASN A 248 30.64 -7.13 -14.55
C ASN A 248 29.89 -8.24 -13.82
N TRP A 249 28.58 -8.09 -13.66
CA TRP A 249 27.70 -9.14 -13.12
C TRP A 249 26.83 -9.71 -14.25
N GLU A 250 27.13 -10.95 -14.66
CA GLU A 250 26.52 -11.60 -15.81
C GLU A 250 25.65 -12.77 -15.41
N GLY A 251 24.55 -12.97 -16.17
CA GLY A 251 23.59 -14.06 -15.93
C GLY A 251 22.74 -13.83 -14.68
N GLY A 252 22.26 -14.92 -14.11
CA GLY A 252 21.37 -14.91 -12.95
C GLY A 252 19.88 -14.91 -13.34
N GLU A 253 19.04 -14.84 -12.31
CA GLU A 253 17.58 -14.77 -12.42
C GLU A 253 17.12 -13.38 -12.01
N GLU A 254 16.25 -12.75 -12.79
CA GLU A 254 15.66 -11.47 -12.48
C GLU A 254 14.25 -11.65 -11.94
N VAL A 255 13.98 -11.03 -10.79
CA VAL A 255 12.67 -10.99 -10.16
C VAL A 255 12.27 -9.52 -10.01
N LEU A 256 11.04 -9.19 -10.34
CA LEU A 256 10.51 -7.84 -10.21
C LEU A 256 9.93 -7.63 -8.81
N ALA A 257 10.29 -6.53 -8.18
CA ALA A 257 9.66 -6.05 -6.96
C ALA A 257 8.61 -5.00 -7.33
N VAL A 258 7.35 -5.36 -7.17
CA VAL A 258 6.20 -4.46 -7.42
C VAL A 258 5.76 -3.84 -6.11
N ALA A 259 5.61 -2.52 -6.10
CA ALA A 259 5.22 -1.79 -4.90
C ALA A 259 3.71 -1.79 -4.67
N TYR A 260 3.31 -1.94 -3.40
CA TYR A 260 1.95 -1.76 -2.90
C TYR A 260 2.00 -0.76 -1.74
N ASP A 261 1.36 0.38 -1.89
CA ASP A 261 1.35 1.43 -0.87
C ASP A 261 0.12 1.30 0.03
N TYR A 262 0.33 1.27 1.34
CA TYR A 262 -0.68 1.11 2.37
C TYR A 262 -0.72 2.38 3.24
N PRO A 263 -1.80 3.19 3.21
CA PRO A 263 -1.85 4.47 3.91
C PRO A 263 -1.94 4.30 5.43
N ILE A 264 -1.25 5.15 6.16
CA ILE A 264 -1.21 5.20 7.63
C ILE A 264 -1.55 6.63 8.07
N PRO A 265 -2.79 6.89 8.49
CA PRO A 265 -3.20 8.22 8.94
C PRO A 265 -2.68 8.54 10.35
N GLY A 266 -2.24 9.77 10.57
CA GLY A 266 -1.99 10.27 11.92
C GLY A 266 -3.27 10.64 12.67
N TYR A 267 -3.23 10.58 14.00
CA TYR A 267 -4.36 10.92 14.86
C TYR A 267 -4.58 12.43 14.89
N SER A 268 -5.77 12.87 14.53
CA SER A 268 -6.19 14.29 14.55
C SER A 268 -5.28 15.24 13.75
N THR A 269 -4.60 14.71 12.73
CA THR A 269 -3.76 15.49 11.80
C THR A 269 -4.08 15.10 10.35
N PHE A 270 -3.71 15.97 9.40
CA PHE A 270 -3.79 15.66 7.97
C PHE A 270 -2.66 14.74 7.49
N ASN A 271 -1.57 14.64 8.27
CA ASN A 271 -0.41 13.87 7.90
C ASN A 271 -0.79 12.39 7.74
N THR A 272 -0.67 11.88 6.53
CA THR A 272 -0.94 10.48 6.19
C THR A 272 0.28 9.91 5.53
N LEU A 273 0.97 9.02 6.25
CA LEU A 273 2.13 8.29 5.78
C LEU A 273 1.71 7.07 4.96
N HIS A 274 2.66 6.26 4.53
CA HIS A 274 2.38 4.96 3.96
C HIS A 274 3.48 3.95 4.29
N ILE A 275 3.10 2.69 4.22
CA ILE A 275 4.04 1.57 4.18
C ILE A 275 4.08 1.08 2.74
N ARG A 276 5.26 1.03 2.15
CA ARG A 276 5.48 0.41 0.86
C ARG A 276 5.83 -1.06 1.06
N LEU A 277 4.97 -1.92 0.58
CA LEU A 277 5.13 -3.36 0.65
C LEU A 277 5.55 -3.89 -0.72
N TRP A 278 6.68 -4.59 -0.78
CA TRP A 278 7.18 -5.18 -2.00
C TRP A 278 6.62 -6.58 -2.21
N SER A 279 6.05 -6.83 -3.38
CA SER A 279 5.60 -8.14 -3.85
C SER A 279 6.53 -8.64 -4.94
N ALA A 280 6.99 -9.87 -4.84
CA ALA A 280 7.82 -10.48 -5.87
C ALA A 280 6.95 -10.96 -7.04
N ALA A 281 7.34 -10.57 -8.25
CA ALA A 281 6.71 -10.96 -9.49
C ALA A 281 7.76 -11.48 -10.49
N PRO A 282 7.42 -12.36 -11.42
CA PRO A 282 8.35 -12.85 -12.44
C PRO A 282 8.64 -11.76 -13.46
N SER A 283 9.83 -11.80 -14.07
CA SER A 283 10.15 -10.99 -15.24
C SER A 283 9.41 -11.47 -16.49
N ARG A 284 9.02 -12.75 -16.50
CA ARG A 284 8.15 -13.38 -17.50
C ARG A 284 7.05 -14.17 -16.80
N GLU A 285 5.81 -13.78 -16.99
CA GLU A 285 4.68 -14.44 -16.34
C GLU A 285 4.36 -15.82 -16.92
N PHE A 286 4.63 -16.00 -18.21
CA PHE A 286 4.16 -17.16 -18.95
C PHE A 286 5.07 -17.49 -20.14
N ASP A 287 5.52 -18.75 -20.22
CA ASP A 287 6.25 -19.27 -21.37
C ASP A 287 5.30 -19.97 -22.34
N LEU A 288 4.84 -19.21 -23.33
CA LEU A 288 3.90 -19.68 -24.34
C LEU A 288 4.46 -20.84 -25.17
N GLU A 289 5.76 -20.86 -25.45
CA GLU A 289 6.40 -21.91 -26.22
C GLU A 289 6.37 -23.24 -25.48
N THR A 290 6.80 -23.23 -24.24
CA THR A 290 6.76 -24.41 -23.34
C THR A 290 5.31 -24.90 -23.13
N PHE A 291 4.33 -23.99 -23.02
CA PHE A 291 2.93 -24.35 -22.91
C PHE A 291 2.42 -25.05 -24.16
N ASN A 292 2.72 -24.52 -25.36
CA ASN A 292 2.31 -25.11 -26.64
C ASN A 292 2.94 -26.49 -26.90
N GLN A 293 4.08 -26.79 -26.26
CA GLN A 293 4.69 -28.12 -26.28
C GLN A 293 4.02 -29.12 -25.31
N GLY A 294 2.94 -28.71 -24.60
CA GLY A 294 2.23 -29.54 -23.64
C GLY A 294 2.83 -29.56 -22.23
N ASN A 295 3.86 -28.78 -21.95
CA ASN A 295 4.49 -28.68 -20.64
C ASN A 295 3.84 -27.57 -19.77
N PHE A 296 2.56 -27.75 -19.45
CA PHE A 296 1.73 -26.72 -18.79
C PHE A 296 2.28 -26.25 -17.44
N TYR A 297 2.82 -27.15 -16.62
CA TYR A 297 3.39 -26.79 -15.31
C TYR A 297 4.72 -26.04 -15.44
N LYS A 298 5.55 -26.46 -16.39
CA LYS A 298 6.85 -25.81 -16.63
C LYS A 298 6.68 -24.39 -17.16
N SER A 299 5.62 -24.13 -17.92
CA SER A 299 5.33 -22.80 -18.48
C SER A 299 5.06 -21.71 -17.44
N VAL A 300 4.76 -22.09 -16.19
CA VAL A 300 4.53 -21.16 -15.05
C VAL A 300 5.56 -21.34 -13.93
N GLU A 301 6.60 -22.10 -14.15
CA GLU A 301 7.62 -22.41 -13.12
C GLU A 301 8.37 -21.16 -12.65
N GLU A 302 8.74 -20.28 -13.58
CA GLU A 302 9.44 -19.02 -13.28
C GLU A 302 8.57 -18.12 -12.38
N ARG A 303 7.28 -18.02 -12.68
CA ARG A 303 6.31 -17.32 -11.86
C ARG A 303 6.26 -17.86 -10.43
N GLN A 304 6.16 -19.19 -10.29
CA GLN A 304 6.08 -19.82 -8.97
C GLN A 304 7.35 -19.60 -8.15
N ARG A 305 8.53 -19.64 -8.78
CA ARG A 305 9.80 -19.36 -8.11
C ARG A 305 9.91 -17.92 -7.64
N ALA A 306 9.52 -16.96 -8.47
CA ALA A 306 9.55 -15.55 -8.12
C ALA A 306 8.59 -15.25 -6.98
N GLU A 307 7.32 -15.63 -7.11
CA GLU A 307 6.28 -15.37 -6.12
C GLU A 307 6.56 -16.02 -4.75
N ALA A 308 7.26 -17.18 -4.74
CA ALA A 308 7.61 -17.88 -3.51
C ALA A 308 8.42 -17.00 -2.53
N ILE A 309 9.17 -16.00 -3.03
CA ILE A 309 9.97 -15.09 -2.20
C ILE A 309 9.07 -14.32 -1.21
N THR A 310 7.87 -13.93 -1.64
CA THR A 310 6.93 -13.17 -0.81
C THR A 310 5.69 -13.97 -0.40
N HIS A 311 5.74 -15.30 -0.44
CA HIS A 311 4.59 -16.11 -0.03
C HIS A 311 4.33 -16.04 1.47
N VAL A 312 5.32 -16.34 2.30
CA VAL A 312 5.15 -16.53 3.75
C VAL A 312 6.29 -15.87 4.53
N LEU A 313 5.94 -15.21 5.63
CA LEU A 313 6.89 -14.73 6.63
C LEU A 313 7.47 -15.94 7.40
N TYR A 314 8.79 -15.96 7.59
CA TYR A 314 9.52 -17.03 8.29
C TYR A 314 9.25 -18.44 7.75
N PRO A 315 9.57 -18.72 6.47
CA PRO A 315 9.53 -20.08 5.98
C PRO A 315 10.46 -20.99 6.80
N ASN A 316 10.12 -22.27 6.89
CA ASN A 316 10.92 -23.25 7.63
C ASN A 316 12.35 -23.32 7.06
N ASP A 317 13.35 -23.19 7.91
CA ASP A 317 14.78 -23.15 7.58
C ASP A 317 15.59 -24.37 8.07
N ASN A 318 14.91 -25.48 8.35
CA ASN A 318 15.56 -26.76 8.69
C ASN A 318 16.32 -27.38 7.51
N THR A 319 16.08 -26.88 6.28
CA THR A 319 16.75 -27.31 5.06
C THR A 319 17.55 -26.17 4.43
N ASP A 320 18.56 -26.51 3.64
CA ASP A 320 19.36 -25.50 2.92
C ASP A 320 18.51 -24.65 1.97
N LYS A 321 17.49 -25.23 1.33
CA LYS A 321 16.52 -24.49 0.51
C LYS A 321 15.71 -23.47 1.33
N GLY A 322 15.31 -23.84 2.55
CA GLY A 322 14.61 -22.93 3.45
C GLY A 322 15.49 -21.77 3.92
N LYS A 323 16.76 -22.05 4.25
CA LYS A 323 17.76 -21.02 4.60
C LYS A 323 18.00 -20.06 3.42
N GLU A 324 18.14 -20.61 2.22
CA GLU A 324 18.30 -19.84 1.00
C GLU A 324 17.09 -18.93 0.73
N LEU A 325 15.87 -19.44 0.89
CA LEU A 325 14.66 -18.64 0.71
C LEU A 325 14.60 -17.47 1.70
N ARG A 326 14.94 -17.69 2.98
CA ARG A 326 15.00 -16.60 3.97
C ARG A 326 16.04 -15.54 3.61
N LEU A 327 17.21 -15.95 3.13
CA LEU A 327 18.23 -15.01 2.65
C LEU A 327 17.74 -14.24 1.42
N LYS A 328 17.07 -14.92 0.48
CA LYS A 328 16.45 -14.27 -0.68
C LYS A 328 15.41 -13.22 -0.29
N GLN A 329 14.57 -13.48 0.71
CA GLN A 329 13.61 -12.50 1.21
C GLN A 329 14.29 -11.22 1.70
N GLN A 330 15.34 -11.35 2.49
CA GLN A 330 16.08 -10.20 3.03
C GLN A 330 16.81 -9.42 1.92
N TYR A 331 17.48 -10.14 1.03
CA TYR A 331 18.18 -9.54 -0.10
C TYR A 331 17.20 -8.81 -1.04
N PHE A 332 16.11 -9.46 -1.43
CA PHE A 332 15.05 -8.89 -2.26
C PHE A 332 14.49 -7.60 -1.66
N PHE A 333 14.15 -7.65 -0.38
CA PHE A 333 13.60 -6.51 0.36
C PHE A 333 14.54 -5.29 0.34
N VAL A 334 15.81 -5.51 0.69
CA VAL A 334 16.78 -4.42 0.77
C VAL A 334 17.07 -3.86 -0.63
N CYS A 335 17.33 -4.73 -1.63
CA CYS A 335 17.58 -4.28 -2.99
C CYS A 335 16.45 -3.46 -3.56
N ALA A 336 15.19 -3.92 -3.41
CA ALA A 336 14.02 -3.17 -3.88
C ALA A 336 13.82 -1.82 -3.17
N THR A 337 14.25 -1.72 -1.89
CA THR A 337 14.04 -0.52 -1.09
C THR A 337 15.08 0.56 -1.34
N ILE A 338 16.34 0.19 -1.65
CA ILE A 338 17.44 1.14 -1.84
C ILE A 338 17.70 1.51 -3.31
N ALA A 339 17.01 0.84 -4.25
CA ALA A 339 17.05 1.17 -5.68
C ALA A 339 16.18 2.40 -5.97
#